data_4521ac6999272a6b204bb83d9829542e
#
_entry.id   4521ac6999272a6b204bb83d9829542e
#
_cell.length_a   1.000
_cell.length_b   1.000
_cell.length_c   1.000
_cell.angle_alpha   90.00
_cell.angle_beta   90.00
_cell.angle_gamma   90.00
#
_symmetry.space_group_name_H-M   'P 1'
#
loop_
_entity.id
_entity.type
_entity.pdbx_description
1 polymer ?
#
loop_
_entity_poly.entity_id
_entity_poly.type
_entity_poly.pdbx_seq_one_letter_code
_entity_poly.pdbx_strand_id
1 'polypeptide(L)'
;YDSRPLSPNRVEVTVTPFEGVTEKPFQCENRIGFFEAVCMMFNNQMPHIEHPECSFDNSDRCRYIITWKKQASIILKRARNASVILLGGGCVAASGWVPELTLTTLVPVSTALVLALAWAAQFQEKRELSRSLNILVDSSEKLIEQMNLNYSNALMTNEIGQAISAPTAVDEILGNVVQILDHRLDFDRGMILLANEDRSRLVFRIGFGYSNQQLQTLNSISFNLMKPDSRGVFVVAFHEQTPFLVEDVQNLQNDLSHRSLDLIKTLDTHSFICCPIICEGESIGILAVDNIKSNRPLVHSDVSLLMGIAPVLGISIRNAD
;
A
#
# COMPACT_ATOMS: atom_id res chain seq x y z
N TYR A 1 -21.58 8.47 18.91
CA TYR A 1 -20.51 7.79 19.63
C TYR A 1 -20.84 7.78 21.11
N ASP A 2 -20.86 6.61 21.71
CA ASP A 2 -20.91 6.42 23.16
C ASP A 2 -19.64 5.69 23.62
N SER A 3 -19.04 6.13 24.72
CA SER A 3 -17.80 5.56 25.22
C SER A 3 -17.90 5.17 26.69
N ARG A 4 -17.55 3.92 27.01
CA ARG A 4 -17.57 3.38 28.35
C ARG A 4 -16.21 2.84 28.77
N PRO A 5 -15.59 3.34 29.83
CA PRO A 5 -14.35 2.77 30.35
C PRO A 5 -14.64 1.41 30.98
N LEU A 6 -13.97 0.35 30.50
CA LEU A 6 -14.04 -1.00 31.06
C LEU A 6 -12.98 -1.25 32.13
N SER A 7 -11.80 -0.65 31.94
CA SER A 7 -10.67 -0.69 32.89
C SER A 7 -9.73 0.51 32.65
N PRO A 8 -8.71 0.73 33.50
CA PRO A 8 -7.76 1.84 33.33
C PRO A 8 -6.98 1.84 32.01
N ASN A 9 -7.01 0.75 31.25
CA ASN A 9 -6.32 0.59 29.96
C ASN A 9 -7.21 -0.08 28.90
N ARG A 10 -8.53 -0.04 29.07
CA ARG A 10 -9.49 -0.64 28.16
C ARG A 10 -10.77 0.22 28.11
N VAL A 11 -11.19 0.61 26.91
CA VAL A 11 -12.39 1.39 26.66
C VAL A 11 -13.26 0.69 25.60
N GLU A 12 -14.54 0.73 25.80
CA GLU A 12 -15.54 0.33 24.80
C GLU A 12 -16.06 1.59 24.13
N VAL A 13 -16.11 1.58 22.81
CA VAL A 13 -16.70 2.64 22.00
C VAL A 13 -17.80 2.03 21.14
N THR A 14 -19.03 2.53 21.29
CA THR A 14 -20.17 2.13 20.50
C THR A 14 -20.53 3.23 19.52
N VAL A 15 -20.70 2.85 18.25
CA VAL A 15 -21.10 3.76 17.18
C VAL A 15 -22.43 3.29 16.62
N THR A 16 -23.43 4.15 16.70
CA THR A 16 -24.75 3.93 16.11
C THR A 16 -24.92 4.88 14.93
N PRO A 17 -25.22 4.40 13.73
CA PRO A 17 -25.49 5.26 12.57
C PRO A 17 -26.67 6.22 12.86
N PHE A 18 -26.61 7.42 12.32
CA PHE A 18 -27.74 8.34 12.38
C PHE A 18 -28.86 7.87 11.44
N GLU A 19 -30.12 8.12 11.81
CA GLU A 19 -31.25 7.85 10.94
C GLU A 19 -31.11 8.58 9.60
N GLY A 20 -31.26 7.85 8.50
CA GLY A 20 -31.16 8.39 7.14
C GLY A 20 -29.74 8.48 6.56
N VAL A 21 -28.70 8.07 7.30
CA VAL A 21 -27.33 8.01 6.80
C VAL A 21 -26.96 6.57 6.44
N THR A 22 -26.65 6.34 5.17
CA THR A 22 -26.14 5.04 4.70
C THR A 22 -24.61 5.00 4.89
N GLU A 23 -24.15 4.27 5.88
CA GLU A 23 -22.72 4.01 6.08
C GLU A 23 -22.21 2.97 5.08
N LYS A 24 -20.89 2.97 4.85
CA LYS A 24 -20.22 1.99 3.97
C LYS A 24 -19.18 1.19 4.76
N PRO A 25 -18.86 -0.06 4.38
CA PRO A 25 -17.94 -0.93 5.13
C PRO A 25 -16.58 -0.33 5.44
N PHE A 26 -15.99 0.46 4.53
CA PHE A 26 -14.69 1.11 4.73
C PHE A 26 -14.67 2.10 5.92
N GLN A 27 -15.84 2.56 6.39
CA GLN A 27 -15.91 3.48 7.53
C GLN A 27 -15.53 2.79 8.84
N CYS A 28 -15.73 1.47 8.94
CA CYS A 28 -15.26 0.69 10.10
C CYS A 28 -13.74 0.67 10.17
N GLU A 29 -13.06 0.44 9.04
CA GLU A 29 -11.60 0.46 8.95
C GLU A 29 -11.04 1.86 9.25
N ASN A 30 -11.70 2.89 8.73
CA ASN A 30 -11.33 4.28 8.98
C ASN A 30 -11.44 4.65 10.47
N ARG A 31 -12.45 4.14 11.17
CA ARG A 31 -12.62 4.33 12.63
C ARG A 31 -11.53 3.60 13.41
N ILE A 32 -11.19 2.38 13.01
CA ILE A 32 -10.07 1.63 13.61
C ILE A 32 -8.78 2.43 13.49
N GLY A 33 -8.43 2.91 12.29
CA GLY A 33 -7.26 3.75 12.06
C GLY A 33 -7.27 5.06 12.88
N PHE A 34 -8.45 5.67 13.04
CA PHE A 34 -8.58 6.85 13.90
C PHE A 34 -8.31 6.51 15.38
N PHE A 35 -8.85 5.42 15.92
CA PHE A 35 -8.61 5.00 17.29
C PHE A 35 -7.14 4.62 17.52
N GLU A 36 -6.50 3.98 16.54
CA GLU A 36 -5.07 3.69 16.56
C GLU A 36 -4.25 4.99 16.64
N ALA A 37 -4.56 5.97 15.78
CA ALA A 37 -3.87 7.26 15.76
C ALA A 37 -4.02 8.01 17.11
N VAL A 38 -5.23 8.05 17.66
CA VAL A 38 -5.48 8.68 18.98
C VAL A 38 -4.67 7.97 20.07
N CYS A 39 -4.67 6.64 20.13
CA CYS A 39 -3.88 5.90 21.12
C CYS A 39 -2.38 6.11 20.94
N MET A 40 -1.88 6.18 19.71
CA MET A 40 -0.47 6.48 19.42
C MET A 40 -0.07 7.87 19.90
N MET A 41 -0.93 8.90 19.73
CA MET A 41 -0.65 10.26 20.21
C MET A 41 -0.49 10.35 21.73
N PHE A 42 -1.30 9.60 22.48
CA PHE A 42 -1.31 9.69 23.95
C PHE A 42 -0.46 8.65 24.67
N ASN A 43 -0.24 7.49 24.04
CA ASN A 43 0.39 6.36 24.71
C ASN A 43 1.64 5.84 23.99
N ASN A 44 2.01 6.41 22.84
CA ASN A 44 3.16 6.01 22.02
C ASN A 44 3.24 4.50 21.72
N GLN A 45 2.09 3.80 21.71
CA GLN A 45 2.00 2.38 21.42
C GLN A 45 0.71 2.07 20.67
N MET A 46 0.81 1.16 19.70
CA MET A 46 -0.36 0.63 19.01
C MET A 46 -1.30 -0.06 20.00
N PRO A 47 -2.59 0.30 20.01
CA PRO A 47 -3.61 -0.40 20.78
C PRO A 47 -3.94 -1.75 20.11
N HIS A 48 -4.51 -2.65 20.87
CA HIS A 48 -5.23 -3.80 20.33
C HIS A 48 -6.71 -3.44 20.25
N ILE A 49 -7.28 -3.47 19.05
CA ILE A 49 -8.67 -3.10 18.80
C ILE A 49 -9.43 -4.36 18.36
N GLU A 50 -10.44 -4.72 19.13
CA GLU A 50 -11.41 -5.75 18.80
C GLU A 50 -12.68 -5.08 18.28
N HIS A 51 -13.29 -5.62 17.21
CA HIS A 51 -14.55 -5.16 16.63
C HIS A 51 -15.60 -6.29 16.67
N PRO A 52 -16.15 -6.62 17.86
CA PRO A 52 -17.00 -7.78 18.05
C PRO A 52 -18.42 -7.64 17.47
N GLU A 53 -18.90 -6.42 17.28
CA GLU A 53 -20.23 -6.16 16.67
C GLU A 53 -20.05 -5.14 15.53
N CYS A 54 -20.59 -5.49 14.34
CA CYS A 54 -20.51 -4.65 13.15
C CYS A 54 -21.91 -4.46 12.55
N SER A 55 -22.25 -3.23 12.20
CA SER A 55 -23.53 -2.91 11.53
C SER A 55 -23.65 -3.53 10.13
N PHE A 56 -22.55 -4.01 9.56
CA PHE A 56 -22.52 -4.74 8.28
C PHE A 56 -22.62 -6.27 8.47
N ASP A 57 -22.54 -6.77 9.72
CA ASP A 57 -22.64 -8.19 10.09
C ASP A 57 -23.89 -8.45 10.97
N ASN A 58 -25.06 -8.00 10.50
CA ASN A 58 -26.35 -8.19 11.17
C ASN A 58 -26.50 -7.57 12.58
N SER A 59 -25.76 -6.51 12.88
CA SER A 59 -25.93 -5.73 14.11
C SER A 59 -26.43 -4.31 13.82
N ASP A 60 -27.21 -3.71 14.72
CA ASP A 60 -27.69 -2.33 14.58
C ASP A 60 -26.62 -1.27 14.89
N ARG A 61 -25.45 -1.68 15.35
CA ARG A 61 -24.36 -0.82 15.80
C ARG A 61 -23.00 -1.46 15.61
N CYS A 62 -21.96 -0.61 15.61
CA CYS A 62 -20.57 -1.06 15.66
C CYS A 62 -20.03 -0.90 17.08
N ARG A 63 -19.40 -1.93 17.63
CA ARG A 63 -18.79 -1.91 18.96
C ARG A 63 -17.30 -2.20 18.84
N TYR A 64 -16.48 -1.29 19.35
CA TYR A 64 -15.02 -1.37 19.35
C TYR A 64 -14.53 -1.48 20.79
N ILE A 65 -13.63 -2.42 21.06
CA ILE A 65 -12.97 -2.58 22.34
C ILE A 65 -11.49 -2.27 22.16
N ILE A 66 -11.08 -1.14 22.68
CA ILE A 66 -9.74 -0.60 22.51
C ILE A 66 -8.94 -0.90 23.78
N THR A 67 -7.85 -1.66 23.66
CA THR A 67 -6.98 -2.05 24.78
C THR A 67 -5.56 -1.57 24.50
N TRP A 68 -4.95 -0.86 25.46
CA TRP A 68 -3.57 -0.41 25.35
C TRP A 68 -2.72 -0.90 26.51
N LYS A 69 -1.42 -1.04 26.29
CA LYS A 69 -0.47 -1.43 27.33
C LYS A 69 -0.07 -0.20 28.15
N LYS A 70 0.06 -0.36 29.46
CA LYS A 70 0.59 0.69 30.32
C LYS A 70 2.07 0.88 30.02
N GLN A 71 2.51 2.13 29.88
CA GLN A 71 3.92 2.45 29.70
C GLN A 71 4.70 2.09 30.97
N ALA A 72 5.85 1.42 30.80
CA ALA A 72 6.70 1.03 31.90
C ALA A 72 7.25 2.23 32.68
N SER A 73 7.51 3.35 31.98
CA SER A 73 7.92 4.63 32.59
C SER A 73 6.88 5.16 33.57
N ILE A 74 5.58 5.06 33.27
CA ILE A 74 4.50 5.50 34.18
C ILE A 74 4.45 4.63 35.44
N ILE A 75 4.63 3.31 35.29
CA ILE A 75 4.66 2.38 36.42
C ILE A 75 5.83 2.72 37.34
N LEU A 76 7.02 2.93 36.77
CA LEU A 76 8.23 3.30 37.54
C LEU A 76 8.08 4.68 38.21
N LYS A 77 7.48 5.66 37.56
CA LYS A 77 7.18 6.98 38.16
C LYS A 77 6.21 6.85 39.34
N ARG A 78 5.18 6.01 39.24
CA ARG A 78 4.26 5.72 40.37
C ARG A 78 4.95 5.00 41.51
N ALA A 79 5.77 4.00 41.21
CA ALA A 79 6.56 3.26 42.21
C ALA A 79 7.52 4.22 42.96
N ARG A 80 8.23 5.08 42.21
CA ARG A 80 9.08 6.15 42.79
C ARG A 80 8.29 7.04 43.75
N ASN A 81 7.16 7.58 43.32
CA ASN A 81 6.37 8.49 44.13
C ASN A 81 5.85 7.81 45.40
N ALA A 82 5.38 6.56 45.29
CA ALA A 82 4.98 5.77 46.44
C ALA A 82 6.17 5.51 47.40
N SER A 83 7.35 5.22 46.86
CA SER A 83 8.57 5.00 47.67
C SER A 83 8.98 6.27 48.42
N VAL A 84 8.87 7.45 47.81
CA VAL A 84 9.14 8.73 48.48
C VAL A 84 8.22 8.93 49.68
N ILE A 85 6.92 8.66 49.52
CA ILE A 85 5.94 8.81 50.60
C ILE A 85 6.18 7.80 51.73
N LEU A 86 6.37 6.51 51.38
CA LEU A 86 6.55 5.44 52.35
C LEU A 86 7.89 5.55 53.12
N LEU A 87 8.97 5.75 52.37
CA LEU A 87 10.32 5.84 52.99
C LEU A 87 10.50 7.14 53.72
N GLY A 88 10.01 8.27 53.19
CA GLY A 88 10.05 9.56 53.88
C GLY A 88 9.23 9.53 55.18
N GLY A 89 7.99 9.05 55.12
CA GLY A 89 7.15 8.90 56.31
C GLY A 89 7.77 7.91 57.32
N GLY A 90 8.36 6.80 56.86
CA GLY A 90 9.06 5.83 57.69
C GLY A 90 10.29 6.44 58.37
N CYS A 91 11.10 7.23 57.69
CA CYS A 91 12.25 7.91 58.28
C CYS A 91 11.81 8.93 59.36
N VAL A 92 10.76 9.70 59.13
CA VAL A 92 10.20 10.64 60.11
C VAL A 92 9.69 9.91 61.35
N ALA A 93 8.97 8.79 61.20
CA ALA A 93 8.48 7.98 62.31
C ALA A 93 9.64 7.35 63.12
N ALA A 94 10.65 6.82 62.44
CA ALA A 94 11.81 6.19 63.04
C ALA A 94 12.75 7.15 63.76
N SER A 95 12.81 8.42 63.33
CA SER A 95 13.66 9.45 63.95
C SER A 95 13.26 9.78 65.40
N GLY A 96 12.00 9.54 65.76
CA GLY A 96 11.51 9.67 67.13
C GLY A 96 11.96 8.58 68.09
N TRP A 97 12.42 7.41 67.56
CA TRP A 97 12.78 6.24 68.36
C TRP A 97 14.28 5.94 68.34
N VAL A 98 14.93 6.10 67.21
CA VAL A 98 16.37 5.78 67.02
C VAL A 98 17.01 6.83 66.09
N PRO A 99 17.28 8.05 66.59
CA PRO A 99 17.70 9.17 65.72
C PRO A 99 19.06 8.97 65.02
N GLU A 100 20.03 8.35 65.69
CA GLU A 100 21.37 8.11 65.11
C GLU A 100 21.30 7.11 63.95
N LEU A 101 20.54 6.01 64.06
CA LEU A 101 20.39 5.00 63.04
C LEU A 101 19.59 5.53 61.83
N THR A 102 18.61 6.39 62.07
CA THR A 102 17.84 6.99 60.99
C THR A 102 18.69 7.95 60.17
N LEU A 103 19.50 8.78 60.75
CA LEU A 103 20.32 9.77 60.08
C LEU A 103 21.48 9.12 59.27
N THR A 104 22.17 8.13 59.88
CA THR A 104 23.38 7.54 59.30
C THR A 104 23.14 6.45 58.29
N THR A 105 22.03 5.72 58.36
CA THR A 105 21.79 4.56 57.45
C THR A 105 20.46 4.66 56.70
N LEU A 106 19.34 4.91 57.37
CA LEU A 106 18.01 4.85 56.72
C LEU A 106 17.83 5.96 55.70
N VAL A 107 18.23 7.19 55.99
CA VAL A 107 18.10 8.33 55.06
C VAL A 107 18.98 8.13 53.80
N PRO A 108 20.27 7.80 53.88
CA PRO A 108 21.08 7.57 52.69
C PRO A 108 20.59 6.39 51.83
N VAL A 109 20.20 5.27 52.45
CA VAL A 109 19.67 4.11 51.71
C VAL A 109 18.37 4.42 51.02
N SER A 110 17.43 5.12 51.70
CA SER A 110 16.16 5.51 51.09
C SER A 110 16.34 6.50 49.93
N THR A 111 17.24 7.48 50.08
CA THR A 111 17.56 8.43 49.00
C THR A 111 18.20 7.74 47.80
N ALA A 112 19.15 6.82 48.03
CA ALA A 112 19.77 6.02 46.97
C ALA A 112 18.73 5.19 46.18
N LEU A 113 17.78 4.56 46.89
CA LEU A 113 16.70 3.80 46.25
C LEU A 113 15.78 4.69 45.38
N VAL A 114 15.39 5.83 45.92
CA VAL A 114 14.54 6.81 45.16
C VAL A 114 15.28 7.34 43.94
N LEU A 115 16.57 7.65 44.04
CA LEU A 115 17.40 8.09 42.92
C LEU A 115 17.56 6.97 41.87
N ALA A 116 17.75 5.73 42.27
CA ALA A 116 17.83 4.57 41.36
C ALA A 116 16.50 4.39 40.58
N LEU A 117 15.36 4.49 41.27
CA LEU A 117 14.04 4.43 40.62
C LEU A 117 13.81 5.62 39.70
N ALA A 118 14.24 6.81 40.06
CA ALA A 118 14.14 7.99 39.21
C ALA A 118 14.99 7.85 37.94
N TRP A 119 16.21 7.36 38.08
CA TRP A 119 17.10 7.10 36.95
C TRP A 119 16.51 6.03 36.00
N ALA A 120 16.02 4.91 36.56
CA ALA A 120 15.39 3.85 35.79
C ALA A 120 14.14 4.35 35.03
N ALA A 121 13.31 5.19 35.67
CA ALA A 121 12.15 5.78 35.05
C ALA A 121 12.52 6.69 33.86
N GLN A 122 13.54 7.57 34.05
CA GLN A 122 14.03 8.45 32.97
C GLN A 122 14.66 7.67 31.83
N PHE A 123 15.45 6.64 32.16
CA PHE A 123 16.08 5.79 31.15
C PHE A 123 15.02 5.06 30.28
N GLN A 124 13.97 4.56 30.92
CA GLN A 124 12.88 3.89 30.21
C GLN A 124 12.07 4.86 29.36
N GLU A 125 11.75 6.03 29.89
CA GLU A 125 11.07 7.11 29.14
C GLU A 125 11.86 7.52 27.89
N LYS A 126 13.19 7.71 28.04
CA LYS A 126 14.07 8.02 26.90
C LYS A 126 14.06 6.92 25.86
N ARG A 127 14.07 5.65 26.27
CA ARG A 127 13.98 4.50 25.34
C ARG A 127 12.64 4.45 24.61
N GLU A 128 11.53 4.68 25.32
CA GLU A 128 10.18 4.70 24.75
C GLU A 128 10.05 5.82 23.72
N LEU A 129 10.53 7.04 24.06
CA LEU A 129 10.52 8.19 23.15
C LEU A 129 11.40 7.97 21.91
N SER A 130 12.62 7.41 22.10
CA SER A 130 13.53 7.12 20.99
C SER A 130 12.94 6.10 20.01
N ARG A 131 12.23 5.08 20.52
CA ARG A 131 11.52 4.12 19.66
C ARG A 131 10.40 4.78 18.84
N SER A 132 9.61 5.64 19.47
CA SER A 132 8.54 6.38 18.79
C SER A 132 9.09 7.29 17.70
N LEU A 133 10.19 7.99 17.98
CA LEU A 133 10.86 8.84 16.99
C LEU A 133 11.38 8.02 15.80
N ASN A 134 11.99 6.87 16.05
CA ASN A 134 12.47 6.01 14.97
C ASN A 134 11.34 5.49 14.08
N ILE A 135 10.20 5.13 14.65
CA ILE A 135 9.01 4.72 13.88
C ILE A 135 8.50 5.86 13.00
N LEU A 136 8.46 7.09 13.54
CA LEU A 136 8.03 8.27 12.78
C LEU A 136 9.00 8.61 11.64
N VAL A 137 10.31 8.51 11.88
CA VAL A 137 11.34 8.72 10.85
C VAL A 137 11.19 7.69 9.73
N ASP A 138 11.11 6.39 10.08
CA ASP A 138 10.94 5.30 9.10
C ASP A 138 9.65 5.47 8.26
N SER A 139 8.55 5.86 8.92
CA SER A 139 7.29 6.15 8.22
C SER A 139 7.40 7.37 7.28
N SER A 140 8.11 8.41 7.72
CA SER A 140 8.35 9.60 6.90
C SER A 140 9.22 9.30 5.69
N GLU A 141 10.27 8.51 5.84
CA GLU A 141 11.14 8.07 4.74
C GLU A 141 10.36 7.28 3.70
N LYS A 142 9.51 6.34 4.13
CA LYS A 142 8.64 5.58 3.21
C LYS A 142 7.65 6.46 2.45
N LEU A 143 7.07 7.45 3.13
CA LEU A 143 6.16 8.40 2.47
C LEU A 143 6.89 9.26 1.43
N ILE A 144 8.11 9.71 1.73
CA ILE A 144 8.93 10.49 0.79
C ILE A 144 9.31 9.62 -0.42
N GLU A 145 9.66 8.36 -0.21
CA GLU A 145 9.95 7.42 -1.29
C GLU A 145 8.73 7.21 -2.20
N GLN A 146 7.55 6.98 -1.62
CA GLN A 146 6.30 6.87 -2.37
C GLN A 146 5.95 8.16 -3.13
N MET A 147 6.16 9.33 -2.51
CA MET A 147 5.97 10.62 -3.19
C MET A 147 6.92 10.79 -4.37
N ASN A 148 8.19 10.44 -4.21
CA ASN A 148 9.17 10.52 -5.29
C ASN A 148 8.82 9.59 -6.45
N LEU A 149 8.38 8.35 -6.17
CA LEU A 149 7.90 7.41 -7.18
C LEU A 149 6.67 7.96 -7.92
N ASN A 150 5.67 8.46 -7.18
CA ASN A 150 4.47 9.04 -7.78
C ASN A 150 4.78 10.29 -8.60
N TYR A 151 5.68 11.15 -8.14
CA TYR A 151 6.12 12.33 -8.86
C TYR A 151 6.88 11.96 -10.14
N SER A 152 7.78 11.00 -10.08
CA SER A 152 8.50 10.48 -11.25
C SER A 152 7.53 9.91 -12.29
N ASN A 153 6.55 9.10 -11.85
CA ASN A 153 5.51 8.55 -12.72
C ASN A 153 4.65 9.65 -13.36
N ALA A 154 4.29 10.68 -12.61
CA ALA A 154 3.51 11.81 -13.12
C ALA A 154 4.30 12.63 -14.15
N LEU A 155 5.60 12.87 -13.91
CA LEU A 155 6.48 13.55 -14.88
C LEU A 155 6.61 12.74 -16.17
N MET A 156 6.86 11.43 -16.07
CA MET A 156 6.96 10.55 -17.23
C MET A 156 5.64 10.53 -18.02
N THR A 157 4.50 10.44 -17.35
CA THR A 157 3.19 10.49 -17.99
C THR A 157 2.98 11.82 -18.73
N ASN A 158 3.41 12.94 -18.13
CA ASN A 158 3.30 14.25 -18.77
C ASN A 158 4.26 14.41 -19.99
N GLU A 159 5.49 13.93 -19.88
CA GLU A 159 6.44 13.93 -21.00
C GLU A 159 5.94 13.08 -22.18
N ILE A 160 5.40 11.89 -21.88
CA ILE A 160 4.77 11.01 -22.87
C ILE A 160 3.57 11.73 -23.51
N GLY A 161 2.71 12.35 -22.68
CA GLY A 161 1.57 13.13 -23.15
C GLY A 161 1.96 14.26 -24.10
N GLN A 162 3.03 15.00 -23.81
CA GLN A 162 3.56 16.05 -24.68
C GLN A 162 4.13 15.50 -26.00
N ALA A 163 4.87 14.38 -25.93
CA ALA A 163 5.45 13.75 -27.11
C ALA A 163 4.40 13.17 -28.08
N ILE A 164 3.24 12.79 -27.54
CA ILE A 164 2.12 12.21 -28.31
C ILE A 164 1.15 13.29 -28.81
N SER A 165 1.12 14.49 -28.23
CA SER A 165 0.14 15.55 -28.55
C SER A 165 0.35 16.26 -29.87
N ALA A 166 1.39 15.94 -30.65
CA ALA A 166 1.56 16.45 -31.99
C ALA A 166 0.56 15.77 -32.95
N PRO A 167 -0.13 16.51 -33.85
CA PRO A 167 -1.10 15.94 -34.80
C PRO A 167 -0.38 15.10 -35.85
N THR A 168 -0.44 13.78 -35.71
CA THR A 168 0.27 12.83 -36.57
C THR A 168 -0.56 11.57 -36.76
N ALA A 169 -0.24 10.82 -37.80
CA ALA A 169 -0.89 9.55 -38.09
C ALA A 169 -0.70 8.56 -36.90
N VAL A 170 -1.67 7.69 -36.70
CA VAL A 170 -1.68 6.69 -35.61
C VAL A 170 -0.37 5.92 -35.54
N ASP A 171 0.22 5.51 -36.67
CA ASP A 171 1.47 4.76 -36.70
C ASP A 171 2.67 5.56 -36.19
N GLU A 172 2.69 6.88 -36.37
CA GLU A 172 3.73 7.76 -35.85
C GLU A 172 3.59 7.96 -34.32
N ILE A 173 2.35 8.09 -33.81
CA ILE A 173 2.05 8.13 -32.39
C ILE A 173 2.54 6.83 -31.71
N LEU A 174 2.18 5.69 -32.28
CA LEU A 174 2.59 4.37 -31.78
C LEU A 174 4.12 4.21 -31.79
N GLY A 175 4.80 4.68 -32.86
CA GLY A 175 6.25 4.70 -32.97
C GLY A 175 6.92 5.52 -31.86
N ASN A 176 6.43 6.73 -31.60
CA ASN A 176 6.93 7.60 -30.55
C ASN A 176 6.75 6.99 -29.16
N VAL A 177 5.56 6.42 -28.88
CA VAL A 177 5.33 5.73 -27.61
C VAL A 177 6.28 4.56 -27.41
N VAL A 178 6.44 3.72 -28.42
CA VAL A 178 7.35 2.57 -28.36
C VAL A 178 8.81 3.00 -28.12
N GLN A 179 9.26 4.08 -28.76
CA GLN A 179 10.60 4.63 -28.50
C GLN A 179 10.76 5.11 -27.06
N ILE A 180 9.75 5.74 -26.50
CA ILE A 180 9.80 6.21 -25.11
C ILE A 180 9.81 5.00 -24.16
N LEU A 181 8.96 3.99 -24.40
CA LEU A 181 8.92 2.77 -23.60
C LEU A 181 10.27 2.02 -23.65
N ASP A 182 10.90 1.93 -24.83
CA ASP A 182 12.19 1.26 -25.03
C ASP A 182 13.38 2.01 -24.39
N HIS A 183 13.41 3.35 -24.50
CA HIS A 183 14.58 4.13 -24.12
C HIS A 183 14.51 4.75 -22.72
N ARG A 184 13.33 5.00 -22.20
CA ARG A 184 13.14 5.71 -20.92
C ARG A 184 12.57 4.86 -19.80
N LEU A 185 11.93 3.75 -20.13
CA LEU A 185 11.39 2.81 -19.16
C LEU A 185 12.22 1.54 -19.15
N ASP A 186 12.36 0.98 -17.98
CA ASP A 186 13.21 -0.20 -17.75
C ASP A 186 12.45 -1.51 -18.05
N PHE A 187 11.86 -1.57 -19.27
CA PHE A 187 11.21 -2.77 -19.80
C PHE A 187 12.01 -3.33 -20.97
N ASP A 188 12.22 -4.64 -20.96
CA ASP A 188 12.98 -5.30 -22.01
C ASP A 188 12.23 -5.44 -23.33
N ARG A 189 10.91 -5.63 -23.25
CA ARG A 189 10.04 -5.76 -24.42
C ARG A 189 8.67 -5.14 -24.12
N GLY A 190 8.04 -4.68 -25.18
CA GLY A 190 6.66 -4.21 -25.10
C GLY A 190 5.95 -4.29 -26.43
N MET A 191 4.62 -4.39 -26.38
CA MET A 191 3.77 -4.44 -27.56
C MET A 191 2.47 -3.70 -27.37
N ILE A 192 1.95 -3.18 -28.45
CA ILE A 192 0.64 -2.57 -28.53
C ILE A 192 -0.22 -3.38 -29.50
N LEU A 193 -1.37 -3.82 -28.97
CA LEU A 193 -2.43 -4.48 -29.73
C LEU A 193 -3.59 -3.51 -29.83
N LEU A 194 -4.17 -3.33 -31.01
CA LEU A 194 -5.39 -2.52 -31.20
C LEU A 194 -6.53 -3.40 -31.69
N ALA A 195 -7.75 -3.00 -31.33
CA ALA A 195 -8.94 -3.58 -31.93
C ALA A 195 -9.01 -3.18 -33.40
N ASN A 196 -9.41 -4.12 -34.26
CA ASN A 196 -9.71 -3.82 -35.67
C ASN A 196 -11.01 -2.98 -35.81
N GLU A 197 -11.30 -2.48 -36.98
CA GLU A 197 -12.42 -1.55 -37.24
C GLU A 197 -13.77 -2.10 -36.77
N ASP A 198 -14.03 -3.38 -36.98
CA ASP A 198 -15.27 -4.06 -36.54
C ASP A 198 -15.24 -4.53 -35.08
N ARG A 199 -14.14 -4.25 -34.37
CA ARG A 199 -13.91 -4.62 -32.95
C ARG A 199 -14.06 -6.12 -32.66
N SER A 200 -13.91 -6.94 -33.65
CA SER A 200 -13.99 -8.40 -33.53
C SER A 200 -12.69 -9.04 -33.03
N ARG A 201 -11.56 -8.37 -33.25
CA ARG A 201 -10.24 -8.91 -32.95
C ARG A 201 -9.26 -7.86 -32.43
N LEU A 202 -8.40 -8.25 -31.50
CA LEU A 202 -7.17 -7.54 -31.19
C LEU A 202 -6.08 -7.99 -32.14
N VAL A 203 -5.39 -7.05 -32.78
CA VAL A 203 -4.30 -7.28 -33.73
C VAL A 203 -3.05 -6.56 -33.24
N PHE A 204 -1.89 -7.16 -33.47
CA PHE A 204 -0.58 -6.54 -33.19
C PHE A 204 -0.38 -5.35 -34.12
N ARG A 205 0.06 -4.21 -33.58
CA ARG A 205 0.37 -2.99 -34.36
C ARG A 205 1.85 -2.67 -34.33
N ILE A 206 2.46 -2.66 -33.13
CA ILE A 206 3.86 -2.32 -32.97
C ILE A 206 4.41 -2.93 -31.69
N GLY A 207 5.74 -3.12 -31.60
CA GLY A 207 6.42 -3.57 -30.40
C GLY A 207 7.92 -3.31 -30.49
N PHE A 208 8.60 -3.42 -29.34
CA PHE A 208 10.04 -3.26 -29.18
C PHE A 208 10.63 -4.45 -28.44
N GLY A 209 11.95 -4.64 -28.56
CA GLY A 209 12.68 -5.69 -27.85
C GLY A 209 12.53 -7.12 -28.37
N TYR A 210 11.66 -7.36 -29.36
CA TYR A 210 11.42 -8.66 -30.00
C TYR A 210 12.41 -8.92 -31.14
N SER A 211 12.74 -10.20 -31.36
CA SER A 211 13.48 -10.64 -32.56
C SER A 211 12.60 -10.58 -33.81
N ASN A 212 13.22 -10.54 -35.00
CA ASN A 212 12.48 -10.54 -36.28
C ASN A 212 11.54 -11.75 -36.42
N GLN A 213 11.91 -12.92 -35.91
CA GLN A 213 11.07 -14.10 -35.92
C GLN A 213 9.84 -13.95 -35.01
N GLN A 214 10.02 -13.38 -33.82
CA GLN A 214 8.93 -13.10 -32.88
C GLN A 214 7.97 -12.04 -33.44
N LEU A 215 8.50 -10.98 -34.09
CA LEU A 215 7.68 -9.98 -34.77
C LEU A 215 6.85 -10.57 -35.91
N GLN A 216 7.41 -11.49 -36.72
CA GLN A 216 6.64 -12.21 -37.74
C GLN A 216 5.50 -13.02 -37.13
N THR A 217 5.76 -13.69 -36.01
CA THR A 217 4.72 -14.43 -35.27
C THR A 217 3.64 -13.48 -34.74
N LEU A 218 4.03 -12.39 -34.08
CA LEU A 218 3.10 -11.39 -33.54
C LEU A 218 2.20 -10.79 -34.63
N ASN A 219 2.75 -10.47 -35.80
CA ASN A 219 1.99 -9.94 -36.94
C ASN A 219 0.96 -10.94 -37.51
N SER A 220 1.18 -12.25 -37.31
CA SER A 220 0.27 -13.30 -37.80
C SER A 220 -0.83 -13.66 -36.78
N ILE A 221 -0.73 -13.18 -35.54
CA ILE A 221 -1.65 -13.54 -34.45
C ILE A 221 -2.72 -12.46 -34.28
N SER A 222 -3.94 -12.91 -34.04
CA SER A 222 -5.04 -12.04 -33.60
C SER A 222 -5.85 -12.73 -32.50
N PHE A 223 -6.39 -11.95 -31.57
CA PHE A 223 -7.20 -12.44 -30.46
C PHE A 223 -8.66 -12.13 -30.73
N ASN A 224 -9.52 -13.14 -30.66
CA ASN A 224 -10.96 -12.97 -30.90
C ASN A 224 -11.64 -12.33 -29.70
N LEU A 225 -12.21 -11.12 -29.90
CA LEU A 225 -12.93 -10.35 -28.89
C LEU A 225 -14.40 -10.78 -28.76
N MET A 226 -14.97 -11.42 -29.78
CA MET A 226 -16.39 -11.80 -29.80
C MET A 226 -16.69 -13.08 -29.01
N LYS A 227 -15.67 -13.74 -28.45
CA LYS A 227 -15.84 -14.97 -27.69
C LYS A 227 -16.13 -14.66 -26.22
N PRO A 228 -17.37 -14.86 -25.73
CA PRO A 228 -17.76 -14.43 -24.37
C PRO A 228 -17.01 -15.17 -23.26
N ASP A 229 -16.61 -16.43 -23.48
CA ASP A 229 -15.89 -17.26 -22.50
C ASP A 229 -14.37 -17.30 -22.75
N SER A 230 -13.81 -16.21 -23.27
CA SER A 230 -12.37 -16.16 -23.53
C SER A 230 -11.60 -16.13 -22.21
N ARG A 231 -10.64 -17.04 -22.06
CA ARG A 231 -9.69 -17.09 -20.94
C ARG A 231 -8.32 -16.47 -21.29
N GLY A 232 -8.23 -15.77 -22.42
CA GLY A 232 -7.01 -15.06 -22.81
C GLY A 232 -6.85 -13.77 -22.01
N VAL A 233 -5.72 -13.59 -21.30
CA VAL A 233 -5.49 -12.42 -20.42
C VAL A 233 -5.72 -11.10 -21.16
N PHE A 234 -5.26 -10.97 -22.40
CA PHE A 234 -5.46 -9.75 -23.20
C PHE A 234 -6.93 -9.47 -23.52
N VAL A 235 -7.72 -10.53 -23.79
CA VAL A 235 -9.16 -10.40 -24.07
C VAL A 235 -9.92 -10.04 -22.80
N VAL A 236 -9.57 -10.68 -21.68
CA VAL A 236 -10.16 -10.38 -20.38
C VAL A 236 -9.83 -8.93 -19.96
N ALA A 237 -8.55 -8.53 -20.04
CA ALA A 237 -8.12 -7.17 -19.74
C ALA A 237 -8.86 -6.12 -20.59
N PHE A 238 -9.08 -6.42 -21.89
CA PHE A 238 -9.82 -5.55 -22.80
C PHE A 238 -11.29 -5.38 -22.40
N HIS A 239 -11.99 -6.46 -22.04
CA HIS A 239 -13.40 -6.42 -21.68
C HIS A 239 -13.66 -5.89 -20.27
N GLU A 240 -12.88 -6.33 -19.31
CA GLU A 240 -13.03 -5.92 -17.91
C GLU A 240 -12.43 -4.54 -17.62
N GLN A 241 -11.66 -3.99 -18.56
CA GLN A 241 -10.97 -2.70 -18.41
C GLN A 241 -10.05 -2.66 -17.18
N THR A 242 -9.48 -3.80 -16.81
CA THR A 242 -8.60 -3.94 -15.66
C THR A 242 -7.20 -4.38 -16.09
N PRO A 243 -6.13 -3.85 -15.47
CA PRO A 243 -4.78 -4.32 -15.75
C PRO A 243 -4.52 -5.65 -15.08
N PHE A 244 -3.62 -6.45 -15.67
CA PHE A 244 -3.13 -7.70 -15.09
C PHE A 244 -1.61 -7.64 -14.90
N LEU A 245 -1.16 -7.97 -13.69
CA LEU A 245 0.23 -8.28 -13.38
C LEU A 245 0.34 -9.80 -13.24
N VAL A 246 1.06 -10.42 -14.15
CA VAL A 246 1.35 -11.86 -14.13
C VAL A 246 2.79 -12.03 -13.70
N GLU A 247 3.00 -12.35 -12.43
CA GLU A 247 4.34 -12.54 -11.84
C GLU A 247 5.01 -13.83 -12.33
N ASP A 248 4.23 -14.88 -12.52
CA ASP A 248 4.70 -16.17 -13.06
C ASP A 248 3.59 -16.81 -13.90
N VAL A 249 3.87 -16.97 -15.20
CA VAL A 249 2.97 -17.60 -16.16
C VAL A 249 2.69 -19.08 -15.83
N GLN A 250 3.59 -19.75 -15.12
CA GLN A 250 3.39 -21.16 -14.74
C GLN A 250 2.18 -21.34 -13.83
N ASN A 251 1.88 -20.35 -13.01
CA ASN A 251 0.73 -20.37 -12.12
C ASN A 251 -0.62 -20.23 -12.85
N LEU A 252 -0.62 -19.73 -14.09
CA LEU A 252 -1.81 -19.52 -14.91
C LEU A 252 -2.04 -20.59 -15.98
N GLN A 253 -1.21 -21.64 -16.07
CA GLN A 253 -1.27 -22.64 -17.14
C GLN A 253 -2.64 -23.33 -17.24
N ASN A 254 -3.33 -23.53 -16.13
CA ASN A 254 -4.65 -24.18 -16.11
C ASN A 254 -5.79 -23.25 -16.51
N ASP A 255 -5.59 -21.95 -16.42
CA ASP A 255 -6.60 -20.92 -16.68
C ASP A 255 -6.50 -20.32 -18.07
N LEU A 256 -5.34 -20.48 -18.74
CA LEU A 256 -5.08 -19.95 -20.06
C LEU A 256 -5.56 -20.88 -21.17
N SER A 257 -5.94 -20.29 -22.31
CA SER A 257 -6.23 -21.04 -23.52
C SER A 257 -4.95 -21.64 -24.10
N HIS A 258 -5.05 -22.79 -24.82
CA HIS A 258 -3.90 -23.41 -25.52
C HIS A 258 -3.16 -22.41 -26.42
N ARG A 259 -3.89 -21.52 -27.09
CA ARG A 259 -3.33 -20.49 -27.97
C ARG A 259 -2.52 -19.44 -27.21
N SER A 260 -2.97 -19.06 -26.01
CA SER A 260 -2.22 -18.16 -25.13
C SER A 260 -0.93 -18.84 -24.63
N LEU A 261 -1.00 -20.11 -24.27
CA LEU A 261 0.16 -20.89 -23.85
C LEU A 261 1.19 -21.06 -24.98
N ASP A 262 0.75 -21.29 -26.21
CA ASP A 262 1.65 -21.39 -27.37
C ASP A 262 2.34 -20.05 -27.66
N LEU A 263 1.63 -18.94 -27.53
CA LEU A 263 2.23 -17.61 -27.69
C LEU A 263 3.27 -17.35 -26.61
N ILE A 264 2.94 -17.61 -25.35
CA ILE A 264 3.84 -17.46 -24.22
C ILE A 264 5.13 -18.27 -24.42
N LYS A 265 5.02 -19.53 -24.86
CA LYS A 265 6.18 -20.37 -25.17
C LYS A 265 6.99 -19.83 -26.35
N THR A 266 6.33 -19.33 -27.39
CA THR A 266 7.00 -18.78 -28.58
C THR A 266 7.76 -17.50 -28.26
N LEU A 267 7.19 -16.68 -27.37
CA LEU A 267 7.81 -15.44 -26.90
C LEU A 267 8.78 -15.67 -25.73
N ASP A 268 8.80 -16.87 -25.14
CA ASP A 268 9.59 -17.20 -23.94
C ASP A 268 9.29 -16.28 -22.77
N THR A 269 8.00 -15.93 -22.57
CA THR A 269 7.57 -14.97 -21.54
C THR A 269 7.35 -15.69 -20.22
N HIS A 270 7.93 -15.20 -19.12
CA HIS A 270 7.80 -15.74 -17.77
C HIS A 270 6.89 -14.89 -16.89
N SER A 271 6.99 -13.59 -17.02
CA SER A 271 6.16 -12.59 -16.32
C SER A 271 5.82 -11.45 -17.27
N PHE A 272 4.65 -10.85 -17.10
CA PHE A 272 4.26 -9.69 -17.91
C PHE A 272 3.19 -8.84 -17.23
N ILE A 273 3.09 -7.60 -17.67
CA ILE A 273 1.96 -6.71 -17.36
C ILE A 273 1.19 -6.48 -18.65
N CYS A 274 -0.13 -6.49 -18.58
CA CYS A 274 -0.98 -5.98 -19.65
C CYS A 274 -1.99 -4.99 -19.10
N CYS A 275 -2.09 -3.84 -19.78
CA CYS A 275 -2.99 -2.74 -19.42
C CYS A 275 -3.93 -2.45 -20.58
N PRO A 276 -5.24 -2.26 -20.34
CA PRO A 276 -6.18 -1.84 -21.38
C PRO A 276 -5.91 -0.39 -21.77
N ILE A 277 -5.91 -0.11 -23.06
CA ILE A 277 -5.90 1.23 -23.62
C ILE A 277 -7.37 1.68 -23.71
N ILE A 278 -7.75 2.60 -22.84
CA ILE A 278 -9.15 3.05 -22.70
C ILE A 278 -9.26 4.49 -23.16
N CYS A 279 -10.28 4.77 -24.00
CA CYS A 279 -10.65 6.10 -24.41
C CYS A 279 -12.18 6.26 -24.31
N GLU A 280 -12.65 7.33 -23.66
CA GLU A 280 -14.09 7.63 -23.50
C GLU A 280 -14.92 6.47 -22.91
N GLY A 281 -14.31 5.69 -21.99
CA GLY A 281 -14.96 4.54 -21.35
C GLY A 281 -14.96 3.25 -22.17
N GLU A 282 -14.34 3.24 -23.34
CA GLU A 282 -14.23 2.07 -24.23
C GLU A 282 -12.78 1.62 -24.35
N SER A 283 -12.54 0.31 -24.27
CA SER A 283 -11.24 -0.26 -24.60
C SER A 283 -11.01 -0.24 -26.10
N ILE A 284 -9.89 0.33 -26.53
CA ILE A 284 -9.48 0.37 -27.95
C ILE A 284 -8.28 -0.54 -28.24
N GLY A 285 -7.58 -0.98 -27.20
CA GLY A 285 -6.41 -1.84 -27.36
C GLY A 285 -5.85 -2.34 -26.02
N ILE A 286 -4.68 -2.94 -26.13
CA ILE A 286 -3.87 -3.45 -24.98
C ILE A 286 -2.43 -2.97 -25.16
N LEU A 287 -1.85 -2.47 -24.08
CA LEU A 287 -0.43 -2.24 -23.91
C LEU A 287 0.13 -3.34 -23.01
N ALA A 288 1.12 -4.10 -23.50
CA ALA A 288 1.75 -5.16 -22.73
C ALA A 288 3.28 -5.00 -22.70
N VAL A 289 3.91 -5.33 -21.58
CA VAL A 289 5.36 -5.29 -21.38
C VAL A 289 5.86 -6.50 -20.61
N ASP A 290 7.11 -6.86 -20.81
CA ASP A 290 7.81 -7.87 -20.02
C ASP A 290 9.31 -7.57 -19.83
N ASN A 291 9.94 -8.31 -18.89
CA ASN A 291 11.36 -8.17 -18.52
C ASN A 291 12.08 -9.53 -18.62
N ILE A 292 12.11 -10.10 -19.81
CA ILE A 292 12.70 -11.43 -20.05
C ILE A 292 14.24 -11.43 -20.02
N LYS A 293 14.89 -10.31 -20.40
CA LYS A 293 16.35 -10.22 -20.52
C LYS A 293 16.99 -9.83 -19.18
N SER A 294 16.45 -8.81 -18.56
CA SER A 294 16.93 -8.27 -17.28
C SER A 294 16.53 -9.12 -16.08
N ASN A 295 15.47 -9.91 -16.23
CA ASN A 295 14.80 -10.64 -15.12
C ASN A 295 14.42 -9.72 -13.95
N ARG A 296 14.27 -8.42 -14.18
CA ARG A 296 13.77 -7.48 -13.18
C ARG A 296 12.32 -7.84 -12.81
N PRO A 297 12.00 -8.06 -11.53
CA PRO A 297 10.63 -8.32 -11.13
C PRO A 297 9.71 -7.18 -11.55
N LEU A 298 8.56 -7.51 -12.12
CA LEU A 298 7.48 -6.58 -12.39
C LEU A 298 6.67 -6.36 -11.11
N VAL A 299 6.37 -5.10 -10.79
CA VAL A 299 5.72 -4.71 -9.53
C VAL A 299 4.51 -3.81 -9.78
N HIS A 300 3.68 -3.60 -8.75
CA HIS A 300 2.48 -2.77 -8.86
C HIS A 300 2.74 -1.30 -9.28
N SER A 301 3.91 -0.75 -8.98
CA SER A 301 4.29 0.58 -9.48
C SER A 301 4.45 0.60 -11.00
N ASP A 302 4.93 -0.49 -11.62
CA ASP A 302 5.00 -0.63 -13.07
C ASP A 302 3.59 -0.65 -13.70
N VAL A 303 2.63 -1.34 -13.05
CA VAL A 303 1.21 -1.31 -13.46
C VAL A 303 0.66 0.10 -13.40
N SER A 304 0.92 0.82 -12.29
CA SER A 304 0.44 2.21 -12.11
C SER A 304 1.02 3.15 -13.17
N LEU A 305 2.28 2.98 -13.53
CA LEU A 305 2.93 3.74 -14.60
C LEU A 305 2.27 3.48 -15.95
N LEU A 306 2.08 2.21 -16.33
CA LEU A 306 1.44 1.85 -17.60
C LEU A 306 -0.02 2.29 -17.66
N MET A 307 -0.75 2.23 -16.55
CA MET A 307 -2.12 2.76 -16.44
C MET A 307 -2.19 4.28 -16.52
N GLY A 308 -1.10 4.99 -16.25
CA GLY A 308 -0.97 6.42 -16.53
C GLY A 308 -0.75 6.72 -18.01
N ILE A 309 0.00 5.87 -18.72
CA ILE A 309 0.35 6.03 -20.15
C ILE A 309 -0.81 5.59 -21.06
N ALA A 310 -1.46 4.49 -20.77
CA ALA A 310 -2.45 3.86 -21.63
C ALA A 310 -3.65 4.79 -22.00
N PRO A 311 -4.24 5.58 -21.08
CA PRO A 311 -5.30 6.54 -21.45
C PRO A 311 -4.81 7.66 -22.36
N VAL A 312 -3.59 8.18 -22.16
CA VAL A 312 -3.00 9.22 -22.99
C VAL A 312 -2.80 8.71 -24.42
N LEU A 313 -2.29 7.48 -24.55
CA LEU A 313 -2.19 6.79 -25.83
C LEU A 313 -3.56 6.62 -26.48
N GLY A 314 -4.58 6.23 -25.71
CA GLY A 314 -5.95 6.06 -26.19
C GLY A 314 -6.54 7.34 -26.78
N ILE A 315 -6.40 8.46 -26.07
CA ILE A 315 -6.86 9.77 -26.52
C ILE A 315 -6.14 10.18 -27.82
N SER A 316 -4.83 9.95 -27.88
CA SER A 316 -4.01 10.36 -29.05
C SER A 316 -4.34 9.54 -30.29
N ILE A 317 -4.57 8.23 -30.15
CA ILE A 317 -5.03 7.36 -31.24
C ILE A 317 -6.39 7.84 -31.74
N ARG A 318 -7.34 8.11 -30.85
CA ARG A 318 -8.68 8.57 -31.21
C ARG A 318 -8.70 9.91 -31.90
N ASN A 319 -7.79 10.81 -31.57
CA ASN A 319 -7.67 12.12 -32.21
C ASN A 319 -7.00 12.08 -33.61
N ALA A 320 -6.30 10.98 -33.90
CA ALA A 320 -5.62 10.80 -35.19
C ALA A 320 -6.44 9.99 -36.21
N ASP A 321 -7.46 9.23 -35.75
CA ASP A 321 -8.44 8.54 -36.58
C ASP A 321 -9.56 9.51 -37.06
#